data_2e792b8b05e920a688a06692b07a1ef2
#
_entry.id   2e792b8b05e920a688a06692b07a1ef2
#
_cell.length_a   1.000
_cell.length_b   1.000
_cell.length_c   1.000
_cell.angle_alpha   90.00
_cell.angle_beta   90.00
_cell.angle_gamma   90.00
#
_symmetry.space_group_name_H-M   'P 1'
#
loop_
_entity.id
_entity.type
_entity.pdbx_description
1 polymer ?
#
loop_
_entity_poly.entity_id
_entity_poly.type
_entity_poly.pdbx_seq_one_letter_code
_entity_poly.pdbx_strand_id
1 'polypeptide(L)'
;FIYIALGSDHQWIRLTEIPKFASLASETRRNAPGRYAERAAIYREFGEITAKYPRADLAAVFAAAKIPNAAINTIPHVQDLAALAAKLPTTRMPDGTSIRLQPKAVDLEGSADEFSFPPKFGEHTDAILAEAGYAAGDIAALRDGGVI
;
A
#
# COMPACT_ATOMS: atom_id res chain seq x y z
N PHE A 1 -2.18 0.97 14.34
CA PHE A 1 -2.21 2.43 14.13
C PHE A 1 -3.43 2.83 13.30
N ILE A 2 -3.92 4.05 13.51
CA ILE A 2 -4.99 4.68 12.74
C ILE A 2 -4.54 6.09 12.33
N TYR A 3 -4.80 6.46 11.09
CA TYR A 3 -4.65 7.81 10.59
C TYR A 3 -5.96 8.56 10.75
N ILE A 4 -5.90 9.82 11.16
CA ILE A 4 -7.05 10.73 11.18
C ILE A 4 -6.68 12.06 10.55
N ALA A 5 -7.62 12.70 9.89
CA ALA A 5 -7.45 14.02 9.32
C ALA A 5 -8.36 15.03 10.04
N LEU A 6 -7.73 16.00 10.70
CA LEU A 6 -8.38 17.08 11.44
C LEU A 6 -7.95 18.43 10.83
N GLY A 7 -8.26 18.64 9.56
CA GLY A 7 -7.82 19.80 8.79
C GLY A 7 -8.60 21.09 9.06
N SER A 8 -9.78 21.02 9.71
CA SER A 8 -10.63 22.19 9.96
C SER A 8 -10.99 22.33 11.42
N ASP A 9 -11.35 23.56 11.82
CA ASP A 9 -11.82 23.86 13.18
C ASP A 9 -13.12 23.07 13.48
N HIS A 10 -13.96 22.89 12.48
CA HIS A 10 -15.20 22.14 12.61
C HIS A 10 -14.95 20.64 12.92
N GLN A 11 -13.92 20.04 12.30
CA GLN A 11 -13.54 18.65 12.60
C GLN A 11 -12.96 18.53 14.01
N TRP A 12 -12.20 19.52 14.47
CA TRP A 12 -11.70 19.57 15.84
C TRP A 12 -12.83 19.65 16.85
N ILE A 13 -13.83 20.53 16.63
CA ILE A 13 -15.00 20.66 17.50
C ILE A 13 -15.71 19.31 17.57
N ARG A 14 -16.01 18.67 16.44
CA ARG A 14 -16.62 17.32 16.42
C ARG A 14 -15.82 16.28 17.19
N LEU A 15 -14.49 16.33 17.10
CA LEU A 15 -13.64 15.42 17.87
C LEU A 15 -13.84 15.62 19.36
N THR A 16 -13.80 16.88 19.82
CA THR A 16 -13.89 17.21 21.25
C THR A 16 -15.30 17.08 21.81
N GLU A 17 -16.34 16.97 20.98
CA GLU A 17 -17.70 16.57 21.37
C GLU A 17 -17.82 15.08 21.68
N ILE A 18 -16.88 14.26 21.20
CA ILE A 18 -16.85 12.85 21.56
C ILE A 18 -16.39 12.72 23.02
N PRO A 19 -17.16 12.09 23.92
CA PRO A 19 -16.82 12.05 25.35
C PRO A 19 -15.39 11.58 25.67
N LYS A 20 -14.86 10.63 24.88
CA LYS A 20 -13.50 10.11 25.05
C LYS A 20 -12.42 11.16 24.79
N PHE A 21 -12.70 12.19 24.00
CA PHE A 21 -11.77 13.24 23.58
C PHE A 21 -12.12 14.63 24.14
N ALA A 22 -13.13 14.73 25.00
CA ALA A 22 -13.58 15.99 25.55
C ALA A 22 -12.47 16.74 26.33
N SER A 23 -11.53 16.03 26.95
CA SER A 23 -10.38 16.62 27.64
C SER A 23 -9.42 17.37 26.74
N LEU A 24 -9.47 17.18 25.42
CA LEU A 24 -8.67 17.91 24.45
C LEU A 24 -9.22 19.32 24.16
N ALA A 25 -10.45 19.61 24.58
CA ALA A 25 -11.08 20.90 24.33
C ALA A 25 -10.42 21.99 25.16
N SER A 26 -10.10 23.12 24.52
CA SER A 26 -9.72 24.38 25.18
C SER A 26 -10.01 25.55 24.24
N GLU A 27 -10.11 26.77 24.80
CA GLU A 27 -10.32 27.98 23.98
C GLU A 27 -9.16 28.21 23.00
N THR A 28 -7.91 27.93 23.41
CA THR A 28 -6.74 28.07 22.55
C THR A 28 -6.74 27.08 21.39
N ARG A 29 -7.29 25.88 21.59
CA ARG A 29 -7.34 24.81 20.58
C ARG A 29 -8.53 24.92 19.61
N ARG A 30 -9.43 25.89 19.80
CA ARG A 30 -10.60 26.05 18.92
C ARG A 30 -10.24 26.39 17.47
N ASN A 31 -9.10 27.02 17.25
CA ASN A 31 -8.63 27.41 15.93
C ASN A 31 -7.30 26.73 15.54
N ALA A 32 -6.99 26.72 14.26
CA ALA A 32 -5.79 26.08 13.74
C ALA A 32 -4.48 26.66 14.29
N PRO A 33 -4.28 27.99 14.43
CA PRO A 33 -3.08 28.56 15.03
C PRO A 33 -2.83 28.08 16.48
N GLY A 34 -3.87 28.05 17.31
CA GLY A 34 -3.77 27.56 18.68
C GLY A 34 -3.41 26.09 18.76
N ARG A 35 -4.04 25.26 17.92
CA ARG A 35 -3.68 23.82 17.82
C ARG A 35 -2.24 23.61 17.33
N TYR A 36 -1.78 24.44 16.41
CA TYR A 36 -0.39 24.38 15.95
C TYR A 36 0.59 24.72 17.07
N ALA A 37 0.30 25.75 17.86
CA ALA A 37 1.13 26.13 19.00
C ALA A 37 1.22 25.02 20.05
N GLU A 38 0.12 24.34 20.32
CA GLU A 38 0.03 23.26 21.31
C GLU A 38 0.19 21.83 20.72
N ARG A 39 0.64 21.69 19.48
CA ARG A 39 0.66 20.41 18.77
C ARG A 39 1.37 19.28 19.52
N ALA A 40 2.46 19.56 20.22
CA ALA A 40 3.19 18.54 20.96
C ALA A 40 2.37 17.98 22.15
N ALA A 41 1.65 18.86 22.85
CA ALA A 41 0.75 18.48 23.92
C ALA A 41 -0.44 17.68 23.37
N ILE A 42 -1.05 18.16 22.28
CA ILE A 42 -2.17 17.47 21.60
C ILE A 42 -1.77 16.07 21.16
N TYR A 43 -0.61 15.88 20.53
CA TYR A 43 -0.16 14.56 20.11
C TYR A 43 0.04 13.59 21.28
N ARG A 44 0.62 14.05 22.38
CA ARG A 44 0.80 13.25 23.58
C ARG A 44 -0.56 12.86 24.17
N GLU A 45 -1.41 13.84 24.47
CA GLU A 45 -2.72 13.63 25.09
C GLU A 45 -3.62 12.75 24.22
N PHE A 46 -3.65 12.99 22.90
CA PHE A 46 -4.38 12.18 21.95
C PHE A 46 -3.85 10.74 21.92
N GLY A 47 -2.55 10.54 21.93
CA GLY A 47 -1.91 9.25 21.99
C GLY A 47 -2.28 8.47 23.26
N GLU A 48 -2.27 9.15 24.43
CA GLU A 48 -2.66 8.55 25.72
C GLU A 48 -4.13 8.12 25.74
N ILE A 49 -5.00 8.88 25.09
CA ILE A 49 -6.42 8.52 24.96
C ILE A 49 -6.58 7.31 24.04
N THR A 50 -6.00 7.39 22.84
CA THR A 50 -6.20 6.37 21.81
C THR A 50 -5.58 5.01 22.17
N ALA A 51 -4.49 5.01 22.95
CA ALA A 51 -3.86 3.79 23.44
C ALA A 51 -4.79 2.89 24.28
N LYS A 52 -5.86 3.46 24.83
CA LYS A 52 -6.83 2.74 25.69
C LYS A 52 -7.91 1.97 24.91
N TYR A 53 -7.97 2.13 23.60
CA TYR A 53 -9.06 1.60 22.79
C TYR A 53 -8.58 0.79 21.59
N PRO A 54 -9.28 -0.28 21.23
CA PRO A 54 -9.03 -1.00 19.99
C PRO A 54 -9.17 -0.09 18.76
N ARG A 55 -8.35 -0.33 17.74
CA ARG A 55 -8.39 0.44 16.49
C ARG A 55 -9.76 0.45 15.83
N ALA A 56 -10.46 -0.69 15.82
CA ALA A 56 -11.77 -0.82 15.20
C ALA A 56 -12.81 0.08 15.87
N ASP A 57 -12.80 0.17 17.21
CA ASP A 57 -13.70 1.01 17.98
C ASP A 57 -13.46 2.49 17.71
N LEU A 58 -12.19 2.88 17.61
CA LEU A 58 -11.83 4.27 17.26
C LEU A 58 -12.26 4.61 15.84
N ALA A 59 -12.07 3.71 14.87
CA ALA A 59 -12.51 3.92 13.50
C ALA A 59 -14.03 4.11 13.41
N ALA A 60 -14.81 3.30 14.12
CA ALA A 60 -16.26 3.43 14.17
C ALA A 60 -16.70 4.78 14.78
N VAL A 61 -16.08 5.19 15.89
CA VAL A 61 -16.35 6.46 16.55
C VAL A 61 -16.04 7.65 15.65
N PHE A 62 -14.88 7.64 14.98
CA PHE A 62 -14.51 8.72 14.06
C PHE A 62 -15.41 8.77 12.82
N ALA A 63 -15.80 7.61 12.28
CA ALA A 63 -16.74 7.56 11.16
C ALA A 63 -18.11 8.13 11.55
N ALA A 64 -18.63 7.77 12.72
CA ALA A 64 -19.89 8.32 13.23
C ALA A 64 -19.84 9.84 13.41
N ALA A 65 -18.71 10.38 13.87
CA ALA A 65 -18.48 11.82 13.99
C ALA A 65 -18.11 12.51 12.64
N LYS A 66 -18.15 11.77 11.53
CA LYS A 66 -17.73 12.27 10.19
C LYS A 66 -16.32 12.86 10.18
N ILE A 67 -15.41 12.25 10.94
CA ILE A 67 -13.98 12.56 10.94
C ILE A 67 -13.31 11.58 9.97
N PRO A 68 -12.63 12.06 8.91
CA PRO A 68 -11.91 11.21 7.99
C PRO A 68 -10.83 10.42 8.71
N ASN A 69 -10.87 9.11 8.53
CA ASN A 69 -9.91 8.21 9.17
C ASN A 69 -9.63 6.99 8.28
N ALA A 70 -8.47 6.39 8.47
CA ALA A 70 -8.07 5.17 7.78
C ALA A 70 -7.18 4.30 8.68
N ALA A 71 -7.30 2.99 8.53
CA ALA A 71 -6.37 2.07 9.16
C ALA A 71 -4.99 2.19 8.51
N ILE A 72 -3.93 2.26 9.32
CA ILE A 72 -2.56 2.09 8.82
C ILE A 72 -2.30 0.58 8.81
N ASN A 73 -2.16 0.03 7.61
CA ASN A 73 -1.93 -1.39 7.39
C ASN A 73 -0.43 -1.68 7.23
N THR A 74 -0.01 -2.88 7.62
CA THR A 74 1.30 -3.41 7.26
C THR A 74 1.26 -4.00 5.85
N ILE A 75 2.41 -4.12 5.19
CA ILE A 75 2.49 -4.68 3.83
C ILE A 75 1.80 -6.04 3.71
N PRO A 76 2.00 -7.01 4.62
CA PRO A 76 1.26 -8.28 4.56
C PRO A 76 -0.27 -8.11 4.57
N HIS A 77 -0.81 -7.19 5.37
CA HIS A 77 -2.26 -6.95 5.43
C HIS A 77 -2.82 -6.24 4.20
N VAL A 78 -1.98 -5.44 3.52
CA VAL A 78 -2.42 -4.72 2.30
C VAL A 78 -2.78 -5.72 1.21
N GLN A 79 -2.02 -6.81 1.07
CA GLN A 79 -2.27 -7.84 0.05
C GLN A 79 -3.62 -8.56 0.23
N ASP A 80 -4.17 -8.56 1.43
CA ASP A 80 -5.42 -9.26 1.77
C ASP A 80 -6.63 -8.32 1.79
N LEU A 81 -6.44 -7.02 1.54
CA LEU A 81 -7.55 -6.09 1.37
C LEU A 81 -8.38 -6.48 0.15
N ALA A 82 -9.69 -6.66 0.33
CA ALA A 82 -10.59 -7.13 -0.73
C ALA A 82 -10.50 -6.31 -2.02
N ALA A 83 -10.36 -4.99 -1.89
CA ALA A 83 -10.21 -4.09 -3.04
C ALA A 83 -8.88 -4.26 -3.81
N LEU A 84 -7.85 -4.79 -3.17
CA LEU A 84 -6.54 -5.03 -3.78
C LEU A 84 -6.36 -6.49 -4.20
N ALA A 85 -6.76 -7.44 -3.35
CA ALA A 85 -6.59 -8.86 -3.60
C ALA A 85 -7.17 -9.30 -4.94
N ALA A 86 -8.31 -8.72 -5.35
CA ALA A 86 -8.94 -8.97 -6.65
C ALA A 86 -8.17 -8.39 -7.85
N LYS A 87 -7.19 -7.52 -7.61
CA LYS A 87 -6.41 -6.84 -8.66
C LYS A 87 -4.97 -7.31 -8.77
N LEU A 88 -4.55 -8.25 -7.90
CA LEU A 88 -3.20 -8.80 -7.91
C LEU A 88 -3.11 -9.92 -8.95
N PRO A 89 -2.40 -9.72 -10.07
CA PRO A 89 -2.14 -10.81 -10.99
C PRO A 89 -1.19 -11.82 -10.35
N THR A 90 -1.17 -13.01 -10.91
CA THR A 90 -0.32 -14.09 -10.43
C THR A 90 0.72 -14.51 -11.48
N THR A 91 1.78 -15.15 -11.03
CA THR A 91 2.70 -15.89 -11.87
C THR A 91 3.08 -17.20 -11.18
N ARG A 92 3.41 -18.22 -11.97
CA ARG A 92 3.86 -19.52 -11.48
C ARG A 92 5.36 -19.62 -11.63
N MET A 93 6.05 -19.81 -10.50
CA MET A 93 7.49 -20.03 -10.47
C MET A 93 7.86 -21.41 -11.09
N PRO A 94 9.10 -21.63 -11.52
CA PRO A 94 9.54 -22.91 -12.07
C PRO A 94 9.37 -24.11 -11.14
N ASP A 95 9.35 -23.90 -9.82
CA ASP A 95 9.08 -24.94 -8.82
C ASP A 95 7.59 -25.24 -8.62
N GLY A 96 6.71 -24.57 -9.38
CA GLY A 96 5.26 -24.72 -9.31
C GLY A 96 4.57 -23.79 -8.29
N THR A 97 5.32 -23.04 -7.49
CA THR A 97 4.76 -22.09 -6.52
C THR A 97 4.09 -20.92 -7.25
N SER A 98 2.84 -20.62 -6.88
CA SER A 98 2.15 -19.42 -7.37
C SER A 98 2.44 -18.24 -6.45
N ILE A 99 2.84 -17.11 -7.03
CA ILE A 99 3.08 -15.86 -6.32
C ILE A 99 2.19 -14.76 -6.88
N ARG A 100 1.77 -13.84 -6.00
CA ARG A 100 1.03 -12.63 -6.38
C ARG A 100 2.00 -11.53 -6.76
N LEU A 101 1.72 -10.86 -7.85
CA LEU A 101 2.47 -9.72 -8.35
C LEU A 101 1.82 -8.41 -7.89
N GLN A 102 2.48 -7.29 -8.16
CA GLN A 102 1.87 -5.97 -7.94
C GLN A 102 0.67 -5.74 -8.88
N PRO A 103 -0.32 -4.95 -8.45
CA PRO A 103 -1.46 -4.64 -9.32
C PRO A 103 -0.98 -3.97 -10.61
N LYS A 104 -1.70 -4.22 -11.68
CA LYS A 104 -1.48 -3.51 -12.96
C LYS A 104 -1.67 -2.01 -12.76
N ALA A 105 -0.85 -1.20 -13.39
CA ALA A 105 -0.93 0.26 -13.29
C ALA A 105 -2.24 0.82 -13.88
N VAL A 106 -2.82 0.10 -14.85
CA VAL A 106 -4.09 0.41 -15.49
C VAL A 106 -4.90 -0.86 -15.68
N ASP A 107 -6.21 -0.75 -15.51
CA ASP A 107 -7.15 -1.84 -15.79
C ASP A 107 -7.46 -1.81 -17.30
N LEU A 108 -6.90 -2.74 -18.07
CA LEU A 108 -7.19 -2.92 -19.49
C LEU A 108 -8.10 -4.12 -19.67
N GLU A 109 -9.17 -3.92 -20.46
CA GLU A 109 -10.08 -5.00 -20.84
C GLU A 109 -9.31 -6.10 -21.59
N GLY A 110 -9.55 -7.36 -21.23
CA GLY A 110 -8.87 -8.50 -21.82
C GLY A 110 -7.42 -8.73 -21.36
N SER A 111 -6.90 -7.93 -20.43
CA SER A 111 -5.56 -8.20 -19.89
C SER A 111 -5.56 -9.43 -18.99
N ALA A 112 -4.52 -10.29 -19.13
CA ALA A 112 -4.38 -11.51 -18.36
C ALA A 112 -4.22 -11.23 -16.85
N ASP A 113 -4.78 -12.12 -16.02
CA ASP A 113 -4.61 -12.10 -14.56
C ASP A 113 -3.50 -13.07 -14.11
N GLU A 114 -3.02 -13.92 -15.02
CA GLU A 114 -1.84 -14.76 -14.81
C GLU A 114 -0.80 -14.44 -15.89
N PHE A 115 0.43 -14.18 -15.48
CA PHE A 115 1.56 -13.93 -16.37
C PHE A 115 2.53 -15.09 -16.36
N SER A 116 3.22 -15.31 -17.47
CA SER A 116 4.37 -16.23 -17.50
C SER A 116 5.47 -15.73 -16.56
N PHE A 117 6.19 -16.66 -15.96
CA PHE A 117 7.35 -16.32 -15.15
C PHE A 117 8.43 -15.65 -16.04
N PRO A 118 9.10 -14.59 -15.57
CA PRO A 118 10.14 -13.93 -16.35
C PRO A 118 11.25 -14.92 -16.75
N PRO A 119 11.75 -14.85 -17.99
CA PRO A 119 12.85 -15.69 -18.42
C PRO A 119 14.13 -15.38 -17.65
N LYS A 120 15.01 -16.35 -17.51
CA LYS A 120 16.37 -16.14 -17.01
C LYS A 120 17.17 -15.32 -18.01
N PHE A 121 18.20 -14.65 -17.51
CA PHE A 121 19.14 -13.95 -18.38
C PHE A 121 19.69 -14.92 -19.45
N GLY A 122 19.57 -14.55 -20.71
CA GLY A 122 20.05 -15.35 -21.84
C GLY A 122 19.19 -16.54 -22.23
N GLU A 123 18.06 -16.82 -21.57
CA GLU A 123 17.21 -18.01 -21.82
C GLU A 123 16.74 -18.13 -23.28
N HIS A 124 16.48 -16.99 -23.92
CA HIS A 124 15.98 -16.93 -25.29
C HIS A 124 17.06 -16.61 -26.34
N THR A 125 18.33 -16.48 -25.95
CA THR A 125 19.40 -16.03 -26.83
C THR A 125 19.54 -16.90 -28.08
N ASP A 126 19.54 -18.22 -27.92
CA ASP A 126 19.71 -19.14 -29.04
C ASP A 126 18.52 -19.06 -30.00
N ALA A 127 17.30 -18.99 -29.47
CA ALA A 127 16.11 -18.87 -30.30
C ALA A 127 16.09 -17.56 -31.10
N ILE A 128 16.43 -16.44 -30.47
CA ILE A 128 16.49 -15.13 -31.11
C ILE A 128 17.57 -15.10 -32.20
N LEU A 129 18.76 -15.67 -31.96
CA LEU A 129 19.81 -15.73 -32.94
C LEU A 129 19.45 -16.64 -34.12
N ALA A 130 18.79 -17.78 -33.85
CA ALA A 130 18.29 -18.67 -34.89
C ALA A 130 17.22 -17.97 -35.77
N GLU A 131 16.29 -17.24 -35.18
CA GLU A 131 15.31 -16.39 -35.88
C GLU A 131 15.98 -15.30 -36.72
N ALA A 132 17.10 -14.76 -36.25
CA ALA A 132 17.92 -13.79 -36.99
C ALA A 132 18.76 -14.41 -38.11
N GLY A 133 18.72 -15.75 -38.30
CA GLY A 133 19.37 -16.46 -39.38
C GLY A 133 20.77 -17.02 -39.06
N TYR A 134 21.19 -16.99 -37.81
CA TYR A 134 22.46 -17.61 -37.41
C TYR A 134 22.35 -19.12 -37.41
N ALA A 135 23.31 -19.83 -37.98
CA ALA A 135 23.37 -21.26 -37.91
C ALA A 135 23.75 -21.78 -36.51
N ALA A 136 23.34 -22.95 -36.12
CA ALA A 136 23.61 -23.52 -34.80
C ALA A 136 25.14 -23.54 -34.48
N GLY A 137 25.98 -23.76 -35.46
CA GLY A 137 27.44 -23.72 -35.30
C GLY A 137 27.97 -22.33 -34.99
N ASP A 138 27.40 -21.28 -35.59
CA ASP A 138 27.77 -19.89 -35.31
C ASP A 138 27.36 -19.47 -33.90
N ILE A 139 26.16 -19.89 -33.45
CA ILE A 139 25.69 -19.66 -32.09
C ILE A 139 26.60 -20.32 -31.07
N ALA A 140 27.02 -21.58 -31.34
CA ALA A 140 27.96 -22.28 -30.47
C ALA A 140 29.29 -21.55 -30.39
N ALA A 141 29.85 -21.09 -31.53
CA ALA A 141 31.10 -20.33 -31.56
C ALA A 141 31.01 -19.02 -30.79
N LEU A 142 29.88 -18.30 -30.86
CA LEU A 142 29.66 -17.07 -30.08
C LEU A 142 29.63 -17.38 -28.57
N ARG A 143 29.07 -18.50 -28.16
CA ARG A 143 29.04 -18.94 -26.76
C ARG A 143 30.43 -19.33 -26.26
N ASP A 144 31.18 -20.12 -27.04
CA ASP A 144 32.55 -20.54 -26.72
C ASP A 144 33.49 -19.33 -26.64
N GLY A 145 33.23 -18.31 -27.46
CA GLY A 145 33.94 -17.04 -27.45
C GLY A 145 33.55 -16.10 -26.31
N GLY A 146 32.59 -16.45 -25.49
CA GLY A 146 32.11 -15.60 -24.38
C GLY A 146 31.36 -14.33 -24.82
N VAL A 147 30.80 -14.32 -26.02
CA VAL A 147 30.02 -13.19 -26.56
C VAL A 147 28.59 -13.24 -26.07
N ILE A 148 28.07 -14.47 -25.86
CA ILE A 148 26.70 -14.75 -25.33
C ILE A 148 26.76 -15.77 -24.20
#